data_c2bf44d5e020125feefd1d27a4e7765f
#
_entry.id   c2bf44d5e020125feefd1d27a4e7765f
#
_cell.length_a   1.000
_cell.length_b   1.000
_cell.length_c   1.000
_cell.angle_alpha   90.00
_cell.angle_beta   90.00
_cell.angle_gamma   90.00
#
_symmetry.space_group_name_H-M   'P 1'
#
loop_
_entity.id
_entity.type
_entity.pdbx_description
1 polymer ?
#
loop_
_entity_poly.entity_id
_entity_poly.type
_entity_poly.pdbx_seq_one_letter_code
_entity_poly.pdbx_strand_id
1 'polypeptide(L)' 'MTDYSENYLRIQKLLRCYHNATLKKQYEKATLIAHDLAEETIKLEFSTYDQVRKQWLG' A
#
# COMPACT_ATOMS: atom_id res chain seq x y z
N MET A 1 -16.13 -5.10 -9.97
CA MET A 1 -15.56 -3.90 -9.36
C MET A 1 -14.55 -4.30 -8.28
N THR A 2 -13.36 -3.77 -8.37
CA THR A 2 -12.31 -4.14 -7.41
C THR A 2 -12.47 -3.32 -6.13
N ASP A 3 -12.64 -4.01 -5.02
CA ASP A 3 -12.76 -3.35 -3.73
C ASP A 3 -11.37 -3.09 -3.17
N TYR A 4 -11.02 -1.82 -3.04
CA TYR A 4 -9.72 -1.41 -2.54
C TYR A 4 -9.66 -1.29 -1.00
N SER A 5 -10.78 -1.53 -0.32
CA SER A 5 -10.89 -1.34 1.13
C SER A 5 -9.86 -2.15 1.91
N GLU A 6 -9.66 -3.40 1.53
CA GLU A 6 -8.70 -4.28 2.19
C GLU A 6 -7.26 -3.75 2.03
N ASN A 7 -6.92 -3.31 0.82
CA ASN A 7 -5.61 -2.73 0.55
C ASN A 7 -5.40 -1.46 1.37
N TYR A 8 -6.42 -0.61 1.42
CA TYR A 8 -6.36 0.63 2.16
C TYR A 8 -6.11 0.39 3.65
N LEU A 9 -6.87 -0.53 4.24
CA LEU A 9 -6.71 -0.86 5.66
C LEU A 9 -5.35 -1.48 5.95
N ARG A 10 -4.86 -2.33 5.06
CA ARG A 10 -3.55 -2.95 5.20
C ARG A 10 -2.44 -1.91 5.12
N ILE A 11 -2.55 -0.95 4.23
CA ILE A 11 -1.60 0.15 4.11
C ILE A 11 -1.56 0.98 5.38
N GLN A 12 -2.72 1.30 5.95
CA GLN A 12 -2.79 2.04 7.21
C GLN A 12 -2.09 1.30 8.33
N LYS A 13 -2.31 -0.01 8.42
CA LYS A 13 -1.68 -0.85 9.43
C LYS A 13 -0.16 -0.90 9.23
N LEU A 14 0.28 -1.08 8.00
CA LEU A 14 1.71 -1.12 7.67
C LEU A 14 2.40 0.21 7.96
N LEU A 15 1.74 1.32 7.66
CA LEU A 15 2.27 2.66 7.97
C LEU A 15 2.50 2.82 9.47
N ARG A 16 1.55 2.37 10.26
CA ARG A 16 1.64 2.43 11.72
C ARG A 16 2.81 1.59 12.23
N CYS A 17 2.93 0.37 11.70
CA CYS A 17 4.04 -0.52 12.06
C CYS A 17 5.39 0.06 11.64
N TYR A 18 5.46 0.64 10.45
CA TYR A 18 6.66 1.30 9.95
C TYR A 18 7.09 2.42 10.87
N HIS A 19 6.14 3.28 11.23
CA HIS A 19 6.40 4.42 12.12
C HIS A 19 6.94 3.95 13.47
N ASN A 20 6.31 2.93 14.06
CA ASN A 20 6.75 2.40 15.35
C ASN A 20 8.15 1.77 15.26
N ALA A 21 8.41 1.00 14.20
CA ALA A 21 9.73 0.40 14.01
C ALA A 21 10.83 1.46 13.84
N THR A 22 10.52 2.53 13.12
CA THR A 22 11.44 3.63 12.91
C THR A 22 11.74 4.36 14.22
N LEU A 23 10.71 4.60 15.04
CA LEU A 23 10.88 5.24 16.34
C LEU A 23 11.76 4.41 17.28
N LYS A 24 11.66 3.10 17.18
CA LYS A 24 12.48 2.18 17.98
C LYS A 24 13.83 1.89 17.35
N LYS A 25 14.16 2.55 16.25
CA LYS A 25 15.41 2.37 15.49
C LYS A 25 15.61 0.94 14.99
N GLN A 26 14.51 0.23 14.73
CA GLN A 26 14.52 -1.12 14.14
C GLN A 26 14.48 -1.01 12.63
N TYR A 27 15.58 -0.55 12.04
CA TYR A 27 15.61 -0.17 10.62
C TYR A 27 15.47 -1.36 9.67
N GLU A 28 15.99 -2.53 10.05
CA GLU A 28 15.82 -3.73 9.22
C GLU A 28 14.34 -4.11 9.12
N LYS A 29 13.66 -4.09 10.26
CA LYS A 29 12.23 -4.38 10.32
C LYS A 29 11.42 -3.33 9.55
N ALA A 30 11.79 -2.06 9.72
CA ALA A 30 11.15 -0.96 9.01
C ALA A 30 11.31 -1.10 7.50
N THR A 31 12.49 -1.56 7.04
CA THR A 31 12.74 -1.80 5.61
C THR A 31 11.84 -2.88 5.06
N LEU A 32 11.66 -3.98 5.79
CA LEU A 32 10.77 -5.07 5.38
C LEU A 32 9.32 -4.59 5.31
N ILE A 33 8.89 -3.79 6.28
CA ILE A 33 7.54 -3.22 6.30
C ILE A 33 7.36 -2.28 5.11
N ALA A 34 8.35 -1.46 4.82
CA ALA A 34 8.31 -0.54 3.68
C ALA A 34 8.21 -1.30 2.35
N HIS A 35 8.87 -2.45 2.24
CA HIS A 35 8.76 -3.30 1.06
C HIS A 35 7.34 -3.82 0.88
N ASP A 36 6.73 -4.32 1.95
CA ASP A 36 5.35 -4.78 1.93
C ASP A 36 4.39 -3.64 1.58
N LEU A 37 4.66 -2.46 2.12
CA LEU A 37 3.88 -1.26 1.84
C LEU A 37 3.94 -0.91 0.35
N ALA A 38 5.13 -0.99 -0.24
CA ALA A 38 5.30 -0.71 -1.66
C ALA A 38 4.49 -1.68 -2.53
N GLU A 39 4.47 -2.96 -2.17
CA GLU A 39 3.67 -3.96 -2.89
C GLU A 39 2.18 -3.65 -2.81
N GLU A 40 1.70 -3.25 -1.64
CA GLU A 40 0.28 -2.91 -1.46
C GLU A 40 -0.10 -1.66 -2.24
N THR A 41 0.78 -0.66 -2.29
CA THR A 41 0.52 0.57 -3.06
C THR A 41 0.53 0.32 -4.56
N ILE A 42 1.36 -0.61 -5.04
CA ILE A 42 1.35 -1.02 -6.45
C ILE A 42 0.00 -1.62 -6.82
N LYS A 43 -0.57 -2.44 -5.94
CA LYS A 43 -1.91 -2.99 -6.15
C LYS A 43 -2.98 -1.91 -6.27
N LEU A 44 -2.88 -0.87 -5.45
CA LEU A 44 -3.79 0.28 -5.53
C LEU A 44 -3.62 1.02 -6.85
N GLU A 45 -2.38 1.21 -7.28
CA GLU A 45 -2.08 1.88 -8.54
C GLU A 45 -2.74 1.15 -9.71
N PHE A 46 -2.60 -0.18 -9.76
CA PHE A 46 -3.21 -0.97 -10.81
C PHE A 46 -4.73 -0.88 -10.78
N SER A 47 -5.34 -0.93 -9.61
CA SER A 47 -6.79 -0.80 -9.48
C SER A 47 -7.29 0.55 -10.00
N THR A 48 -6.62 1.62 -9.62
CA THR A 48 -6.99 2.97 -10.04
C THR A 48 -6.73 3.18 -11.51
N TYR A 49 -5.60 2.71 -12.00
CA TYR A 49 -5.23 2.79 -13.40
C TYR A 49 -6.26 2.09 -14.29
N ASP A 50 -6.74 0.94 -13.83
CA ASP A 50 -7.76 0.18 -14.56
C ASP A 50 -9.05 0.99 -14.72
N GLN A 51 -9.45 1.73 -13.68
CA GLN A 51 -10.63 2.60 -13.75
C GLN A 51 -10.42 3.75 -14.71
N VAL A 52 -9.27 4.38 -14.71
CA VAL A 52 -8.93 5.45 -15.65
C VAL A 52 -8.97 4.93 -17.07
N ARG A 53 -8.40 3.76 -17.30
CA ARG A 53 -8.38 3.13 -18.61
C ARG A 53 -9.80 2.87 -19.13
N LYS A 54 -10.69 2.41 -18.25
CA LYS A 54 -12.09 2.18 -18.61
C LYS A 54 -12.79 3.47 -19.01
N GLN A 55 -12.50 4.57 -18.33
CA GLN A 55 -13.06 5.88 -18.66
C GLN A 55 -12.60 6.35 -20.04
N TRP A 56 -11.33 6.08 -20.37
CA TRP A 56 -10.75 6.51 -21.65
C TRP A 56 -11.24 5.67 -22.83
N LEU A 57 -11.48 4.40 -22.61
CA LEU A 57 -11.86 3.46 -23.67
C LEU A 57 -13.39 3.25 -23.77
N GLY A 58 -14.08 3.62 -22.72
CA GLY A 58 -15.51 3.46 -22.66
C GLY A 58 -16.25 4.66 -23.06
#